data_35080a512590b754a5f3ff13b1bcdf28
#
_entry.id   35080a512590b754a5f3ff13b1bcdf28
#
_cell.length_a   1.000
_cell.length_b   1.000
_cell.length_c   1.000
_cell.angle_alpha   90.00
_cell.angle_beta   90.00
_cell.angle_gamma   90.00
#
_symmetry.space_group_name_H-M   'P 1'
#
loop_
_entity.id
_entity.type
_entity.pdbx_description
1 polymer ?
#
loop_
_entity_poly.entity_id
_entity_poly.type
_entity_poly.pdbx_seq_one_letter_code
_entity_poly.pdbx_strand_id
1 'polypeptide(L)'
;MAKGADSIVRIPCKDIKGFFYYWIMFLKPFHHLTDRESEVIVSMLRERYELSKVIKDSNILDKVLMSEDTKRKIREECDITLPHFQIVLSKLRKNKVLIDNKINPRFIPRIEEEMDSFKMMLLFDFQ
;
A
#
# COMPACT_ATOMS: atom_id res chain seq x y z
N MET A 1 -3.37 -30.65 -17.57
CA MET A 1 -2.41 -29.69 -17.45
C MET A 1 -3.00 -28.30 -17.23
N ALA A 2 -2.51 -27.62 -16.27
CA ALA A 2 -3.01 -26.29 -15.98
C ALA A 2 -2.72 -25.32 -17.12
N LYS A 3 -3.69 -24.52 -17.48
CA LYS A 3 -3.55 -23.50 -18.50
C LYS A 3 -3.72 -22.14 -17.86
N GLY A 4 -3.04 -21.89 -16.79
CA GLY A 4 -3.17 -20.71 -15.99
C GLY A 4 -3.35 -21.11 -14.54
N ALA A 5 -4.17 -20.43 -13.82
CA ALA A 5 -4.42 -20.71 -12.41
C ALA A 5 -5.30 -21.94 -12.25
N ASP A 6 -4.94 -22.82 -11.31
CA ASP A 6 -5.76 -23.99 -10.97
C ASP A 6 -7.06 -23.59 -10.27
N SER A 7 -7.06 -22.44 -9.62
CA SER A 7 -8.27 -21.92 -9.00
C SER A 7 -8.25 -20.39 -9.06
N ILE A 8 -9.43 -19.81 -9.00
CA ILE A 8 -9.60 -18.37 -8.99
C ILE A 8 -10.37 -18.00 -7.73
N VAL A 9 -9.80 -17.11 -6.93
CA VAL A 9 -10.49 -16.52 -5.80
C VAL A 9 -10.81 -15.07 -6.17
N ARG A 10 -12.09 -14.72 -6.09
CA ARG A 10 -12.54 -13.38 -6.39
C ARG A 10 -12.89 -12.67 -5.11
N ILE A 11 -12.27 -11.50 -4.90
CA ILE A 11 -12.51 -10.67 -3.73
C ILE A 11 -13.23 -9.42 -4.21
N PRO A 12 -14.53 -9.28 -3.91
CA PRO A 12 -15.25 -8.08 -4.34
C PRO A 12 -14.78 -6.87 -3.54
N CYS A 13 -14.36 -5.83 -4.26
CA CYS A 13 -13.98 -4.56 -3.66
C CYS A 13 -14.97 -3.51 -4.11
N LYS A 14 -15.54 -2.80 -3.15
CA LYS A 14 -16.52 -1.77 -3.45
C LYS A 14 -15.92 -0.64 -4.27
N ASP A 15 -14.67 -0.30 -3.99
CA ASP A 15 -13.93 0.75 -4.68
C ASP A 15 -12.43 0.48 -4.59
N ILE A 16 -11.65 1.31 -5.27
CA ILE A 16 -10.20 1.16 -5.28
C ILE A 16 -9.59 1.39 -3.90
N LYS A 17 -10.16 2.29 -3.11
CA LYS A 17 -9.67 2.52 -1.74
C LYS A 17 -9.80 1.26 -0.88
N GLY A 18 -10.91 0.54 -1.03
CA GLY A 18 -11.10 -0.73 -0.33
C GLY A 18 -10.10 -1.79 -0.77
N PHE A 19 -9.70 -1.76 -2.05
CA PHE A 19 -8.71 -2.69 -2.57
C PHE A 19 -7.39 -2.62 -1.80
N PHE A 20 -6.93 -1.42 -1.43
CA PHE A 20 -5.63 -1.28 -0.74
C PHE A 20 -5.58 -2.02 0.58
N TYR A 21 -6.71 -2.12 1.27
CA TYR A 21 -6.78 -2.93 2.49
C TYR A 21 -6.43 -4.39 2.19
N TYR A 22 -7.05 -4.99 1.17
CA TYR A 22 -6.80 -6.38 0.80
C TYR A 22 -5.38 -6.58 0.29
N TRP A 23 -4.88 -5.61 -0.48
CA TRP A 23 -3.51 -5.64 -0.98
C TRP A 23 -2.50 -5.76 0.15
N ILE A 24 -2.63 -4.93 1.17
CA ILE A 24 -1.71 -4.95 2.31
C ILE A 24 -1.96 -6.18 3.19
N MET A 25 -3.20 -6.61 3.37
CA MET A 25 -3.48 -7.84 4.11
C MET A 25 -2.81 -9.05 3.47
N PHE A 26 -2.74 -9.07 2.13
CA PHE A 26 -2.02 -10.12 1.42
C PHE A 26 -0.51 -10.04 1.68
N LEU A 27 0.07 -8.84 1.64
CA LEU A 27 1.51 -8.66 1.82
C LEU A 27 1.97 -8.75 3.27
N LYS A 28 1.08 -8.51 4.21
CA LYS A 28 1.38 -8.42 5.64
C LYS A 28 2.21 -9.59 6.17
N PRO A 29 1.84 -10.87 5.94
CA PRO A 29 2.62 -11.98 6.49
C PRO A 29 4.00 -12.13 5.85
N PHE A 30 4.14 -11.75 4.57
CA PHE A 30 5.43 -11.87 3.88
C PHE A 30 6.45 -10.83 4.36
N HIS A 31 5.97 -9.71 4.89
CA HIS A 31 6.82 -8.61 5.34
C HIS A 31 6.75 -8.37 6.84
N HIS A 32 6.10 -9.28 7.57
CA HIS A 32 6.02 -9.24 9.03
C HIS A 32 5.47 -7.91 9.55
N LEU A 33 4.48 -7.35 8.87
CA LEU A 33 3.88 -6.09 9.29
C LEU A 33 2.94 -6.30 10.47
N THR A 34 2.99 -5.39 11.44
CA THR A 34 2.01 -5.36 12.52
C THR A 34 0.72 -4.74 12.02
N ASP A 35 -0.34 -4.87 12.82
CA ASP A 35 -1.63 -4.26 12.48
C ASP A 35 -1.50 -2.76 12.30
N ARG A 36 -0.77 -2.10 13.20
CA ARG A 36 -0.61 -0.64 13.15
C ARG A 36 0.21 -0.20 11.94
N GLU A 37 1.27 -0.93 11.64
CA GLU A 37 2.07 -0.67 10.43
C GLU A 37 1.22 -0.85 9.18
N SER A 38 0.37 -1.87 9.15
CA SER A 38 -0.53 -2.13 8.03
C SER A 38 -1.54 -0.99 7.85
N GLU A 39 -2.14 -0.50 8.94
CA GLU A 39 -3.08 0.62 8.87
C GLU A 39 -2.42 1.86 8.27
N VAL A 40 -1.21 2.17 8.72
CA VAL A 40 -0.49 3.34 8.24
C VAL A 40 -0.17 3.22 6.75
N ILE A 41 0.37 2.07 6.34
CA ILE A 41 0.73 1.93 4.92
C ILE A 41 -0.51 1.88 4.01
N VAL A 42 -1.61 1.33 4.48
CA VAL A 42 -2.87 1.39 3.72
C VAL A 42 -3.30 2.84 3.52
N SER A 43 -3.27 3.65 4.59
CA SER A 43 -3.61 5.07 4.48
C SER A 43 -2.68 5.80 3.53
N MET A 44 -1.37 5.51 3.59
CA MET A 44 -0.40 6.12 2.68
C MET A 44 -0.68 5.76 1.22
N LEU A 45 -1.02 4.51 0.95
CA LEU A 45 -1.33 4.09 -0.41
C LEU A 45 -2.61 4.75 -0.94
N ARG A 46 -3.61 4.90 -0.09
CA ARG A 46 -4.84 5.60 -0.45
C ARG A 46 -4.58 7.06 -0.76
N GLU A 47 -3.78 7.72 0.08
CA GLU A 47 -3.44 9.12 -0.16
C GLU A 47 -2.61 9.28 -1.44
N ARG A 48 -1.66 8.37 -1.67
CA ARG A 48 -0.86 8.41 -2.89
C ARG A 48 -1.75 8.26 -4.12
N TYR A 49 -2.70 7.35 -4.06
CA TYR A 49 -3.63 7.14 -5.16
C TYR A 49 -4.45 8.40 -5.45
N GLU A 50 -5.00 9.04 -4.42
CA GLU A 50 -5.76 10.29 -4.60
C GLU A 50 -4.88 11.40 -5.18
N LEU A 51 -3.67 11.56 -4.66
CA LEU A 51 -2.74 12.56 -5.18
C LEU A 51 -2.34 12.27 -6.62
N SER A 52 -2.26 11.01 -7.01
CA SER A 52 -1.86 10.64 -8.37
C SER A 52 -2.87 11.08 -9.43
N LYS A 53 -4.09 11.37 -9.04
CA LYS A 53 -5.11 11.88 -9.96
C LYS A 53 -4.78 13.26 -10.46
N VAL A 54 -4.06 14.06 -9.67
CA VAL A 54 -3.72 15.45 -10.02
C VAL A 54 -2.23 15.66 -10.21
N ILE A 55 -1.38 14.85 -9.58
CA ILE A 55 0.08 14.97 -9.70
C ILE A 55 0.57 13.82 -10.57
N LYS A 56 1.03 14.14 -11.79
CA LYS A 56 1.44 13.10 -12.75
C LYS A 56 2.92 12.78 -12.68
N ASP A 57 3.75 13.69 -12.15
CA ASP A 57 5.17 13.43 -11.95
C ASP A 57 5.36 12.61 -10.69
N SER A 58 5.93 11.40 -10.82
CA SER A 58 6.06 10.48 -9.68
C SER A 58 7.00 11.00 -8.60
N ASN A 59 8.02 11.76 -8.96
CA ASN A 59 8.94 12.33 -7.97
C ASN A 59 8.26 13.38 -7.12
N ILE A 60 7.46 14.24 -7.76
CA ILE A 60 6.67 15.23 -7.03
C ILE A 60 5.62 14.57 -6.17
N LEU A 61 4.96 13.54 -6.71
CA LEU A 61 3.96 12.77 -5.99
C LEU A 61 4.53 12.19 -4.70
N ASP A 62 5.71 11.56 -4.77
CA ASP A 62 6.36 10.97 -3.61
C ASP A 62 6.74 12.03 -2.57
N LYS A 63 7.20 13.21 -3.02
CA LYS A 63 7.53 14.30 -2.10
C LYS A 63 6.29 14.86 -1.40
N VAL A 64 5.19 15.03 -2.13
CA VAL A 64 3.95 15.54 -1.54
C VAL A 64 3.39 14.53 -0.54
N LEU A 65 3.46 13.25 -0.88
CA LEU A 65 2.99 12.19 0.03
C LEU A 65 3.71 12.26 1.37
N MET A 66 5.01 12.54 1.37
CA MET A 66 5.81 12.58 2.60
C MET A 66 5.91 13.98 3.20
N SER A 67 5.12 14.94 2.71
CA SER A 67 5.06 16.27 3.30
C SER A 67 4.39 16.24 4.67
N GLU A 68 4.65 17.26 5.48
CA GLU A 68 4.09 17.32 6.83
C GLU A 68 2.56 17.38 6.81
N ASP A 69 1.98 18.07 5.83
CA ASP A 69 0.52 18.16 5.70
C ASP A 69 -0.10 16.80 5.42
N THR A 70 0.46 16.05 4.49
CA THR A 70 -0.06 14.72 4.16
C THR A 70 0.15 13.75 5.32
N LYS A 71 1.31 13.79 5.96
CA LYS A 71 1.57 12.93 7.12
C LYS A 71 0.60 13.21 8.26
N ARG A 72 0.26 14.48 8.48
CA ARG A 72 -0.74 14.83 9.49
C ARG A 72 -2.10 14.24 9.15
N LYS A 73 -2.50 14.33 7.89
CA LYS A 73 -3.75 13.75 7.43
C LYS A 73 -3.78 12.23 7.66
N ILE A 74 -2.68 11.56 7.33
CA ILE A 74 -2.55 10.11 7.56
C ILE A 74 -2.66 9.79 9.05
N ARG A 75 -2.00 10.56 9.92
CA ARG A 75 -2.10 10.38 11.36
C ARG A 75 -3.54 10.51 11.85
N GLU A 76 -4.24 11.50 11.35
CA GLU A 76 -5.64 11.73 11.74
C GLU A 76 -6.53 10.57 11.27
N GLU A 77 -6.33 10.09 10.05
CA GLU A 77 -7.08 8.95 9.53
C GLU A 77 -6.84 7.69 10.35
N CYS A 78 -5.62 7.48 10.80
CA CYS A 78 -5.25 6.30 11.57
C CYS A 78 -5.47 6.48 13.07
N ASP A 79 -5.88 7.66 13.52
CA ASP A 79 -6.07 7.99 14.92
C ASP A 79 -4.84 7.63 15.76
N ILE A 80 -3.69 8.17 15.37
CA ILE A 80 -2.40 7.84 15.96
C ILE A 80 -1.68 9.13 16.34
N THR A 81 -1.03 9.12 17.51
CA THR A 81 -0.27 10.29 17.98
C THR A 81 1.00 10.47 17.15
N LEU A 82 1.54 11.70 17.14
CA LEU A 82 2.76 11.99 16.41
C LEU A 82 3.94 11.12 16.87
N PRO A 83 4.24 10.97 18.17
CA PRO A 83 5.34 10.09 18.58
C PRO A 83 5.16 8.65 18.14
N HIS A 84 3.95 8.12 18.24
CA HIS A 84 3.68 6.74 17.82
C HIS A 84 3.81 6.61 16.30
N PHE A 85 3.30 7.59 15.56
CA PHE A 85 3.43 7.61 14.11
C PHE A 85 4.89 7.58 13.66
N GLN A 86 5.75 8.35 14.33
CA GLN A 86 7.17 8.36 14.02
C GLN A 86 7.82 7.01 14.27
N ILE A 87 7.41 6.31 15.34
CA ILE A 87 7.87 4.96 15.62
C ILE A 87 7.44 4.01 14.49
N VAL A 88 6.19 4.10 14.07
CA VAL A 88 5.68 3.26 12.96
C VAL A 88 6.46 3.52 11.68
N LEU A 89 6.68 4.78 11.33
CA LEU A 89 7.45 5.12 10.13
C LEU A 89 8.87 4.57 10.21
N SER A 90 9.50 4.64 11.39
CA SER A 90 10.84 4.10 11.60
C SER A 90 10.87 2.59 11.34
N LYS A 91 9.86 1.87 11.82
CA LYS A 91 9.76 0.42 11.58
C LYS A 91 9.50 0.10 10.11
N LEU A 92 8.69 0.90 9.44
CA LEU A 92 8.44 0.73 8.01
C LEU A 92 9.72 0.94 7.20
N ARG A 93 10.58 1.89 7.60
CA ARG A 93 11.89 2.07 6.98
C ARG A 93 12.80 0.87 7.24
N LYS A 94 12.82 0.38 8.46
CA LYS A 94 13.63 -0.78 8.84
C LYS A 94 13.24 -2.01 8.03
N ASN A 95 11.94 -2.20 7.79
CA ASN A 95 11.43 -3.34 7.04
C ASN A 95 11.42 -3.12 5.52
N LYS A 96 11.98 -2.01 5.05
CA LYS A 96 12.11 -1.67 3.63
C LYS A 96 10.76 -1.44 2.94
N VAL A 97 9.72 -1.18 3.69
CA VAL A 97 8.43 -0.73 3.13
C VAL A 97 8.56 0.72 2.68
N LEU A 98 9.31 1.53 3.44
CA LEU A 98 9.70 2.87 3.05
C LEU A 98 11.21 2.88 2.76
N ILE A 99 11.58 3.39 1.59
CA ILE A 99 12.99 3.53 1.19
C ILE A 99 13.15 4.90 0.53
N ASP A 100 14.29 5.56 0.77
CA ASP A 100 14.61 6.84 0.15
C ASP A 100 13.48 7.87 0.31
N ASN A 101 12.86 7.89 1.49
CA ASN A 101 11.76 8.79 1.85
C ASN A 101 10.54 8.67 0.92
N LYS A 102 10.23 7.44 0.53
CA LYS A 102 9.05 7.14 -0.29
C LYS A 102 8.62 5.69 -0.06
N ILE A 103 7.43 5.35 -0.54
CA ILE A 103 6.98 3.96 -0.48
C ILE A 103 7.81 3.16 -1.47
N ASN A 104 8.33 2.02 -1.00
CA ASN A 104 9.03 1.09 -1.88
C ASN A 104 8.09 0.70 -3.03
N PRO A 105 8.51 0.87 -4.30
CA PRO A 105 7.63 0.57 -5.43
C PRO A 105 7.02 -0.83 -5.43
N ARG A 106 7.66 -1.80 -4.79
CA ARG A 106 7.13 -3.16 -4.68
C ARG A 106 5.79 -3.21 -3.95
N PHE A 107 5.52 -2.21 -3.10
CA PHE A 107 4.28 -2.14 -2.32
C PHE A 107 3.20 -1.33 -3.02
N ILE A 108 3.50 -0.76 -4.18
CA ILE A 108 2.54 0.07 -4.92
C ILE A 108 1.96 -0.76 -6.06
N PRO A 109 0.70 -1.18 -5.96
CA PRO A 109 0.09 -1.93 -7.05
C PRO A 109 -0.22 -0.98 -8.21
N ARG A 110 -0.12 -1.49 -9.43
CA ARG A 110 -0.38 -0.69 -10.62
C ARG A 110 -1.89 -0.71 -10.88
N ILE A 111 -2.56 0.33 -10.42
CA ILE A 111 -4.02 0.47 -10.53
C ILE A 111 -4.35 1.68 -11.40
N GLU A 112 -5.27 1.49 -12.33
CA GLU A 112 -5.80 2.55 -13.19
C GLU A 112 -7.31 2.58 -13.04
N GLU A 113 -7.92 3.78 -13.16
CA GLU A 113 -9.34 3.95 -12.90
C GLU A 113 -10.24 3.10 -13.79
N GLU A 114 -9.83 2.88 -15.04
CA GLU A 114 -10.61 2.09 -16.00
C GLU A 114 -10.43 0.59 -15.87
N MET A 115 -9.63 0.12 -14.92
CA MET A 115 -9.45 -1.32 -14.71
C MET A 115 -10.70 -1.92 -14.06
N ASP A 116 -11.16 -3.03 -14.60
CA ASP A 116 -12.26 -3.80 -14.02
C ASP A 116 -11.82 -4.70 -12.89
N SER A 117 -10.56 -5.12 -12.91
CA SER A 117 -10.03 -6.03 -11.89
C SER A 117 -8.53 -5.90 -11.81
N PHE A 118 -7.99 -6.24 -10.64
CA PHE A 118 -6.56 -6.39 -10.42
C PHE A 118 -6.28 -7.87 -10.21
N LYS A 119 -5.32 -8.42 -10.96
CA LYS A 119 -5.00 -9.84 -10.93
C LYS A 119 -3.60 -10.06 -10.42
N MET A 120 -3.45 -11.08 -9.58
CA MET A 120 -2.15 -11.51 -9.07
C MET A 120 -1.99 -12.99 -9.34
N MET A 121 -0.73 -13.41 -9.51
CA MET A 121 -0.39 -14.82 -9.60
C MET A 121 0.46 -15.19 -8.41
N LEU A 122 0.08 -16.25 -7.71
CA LEU A 122 0.81 -16.79 -6.58
C LEU A 122 1.32 -18.17 -6.96
N LEU A 123 2.63 -18.36 -6.84
CA LEU A 123 3.27 -19.63 -7.19
C LEU A 123 3.86 -20.24 -5.93
N PHE A 124 3.51 -21.50 -5.68
CA PHE A 124 4.14 -22.29 -4.63
C PHE A 124 5.07 -23.29 -5.30
N ASP A 125 6.35 -23.03 -5.21
CA ASP A 125 7.35 -23.91 -5.82
C ASP A 125 7.76 -24.99 -4.82
N PHE A 126 7.51 -26.24 -5.19
CA PHE A 126 7.90 -27.37 -4.36
C PHE A 126 9.29 -27.83 -4.78
N GLN A 127 10.23 -27.82 -3.84
CA GLN A 127 11.61 -28.14 -4.10
C GLN A 127 12.06 -29.43 -3.41
#